data_f45fb11f5bad37934291e3d514b174d3
#
_entry.id   f45fb11f5bad37934291e3d514b174d3
#
_cell.length_a   1.000
_cell.length_b   1.000
_cell.length_c   1.000
_cell.angle_alpha   90.00
_cell.angle_beta   90.00
_cell.angle_gamma   90.00
#
_symmetry.space_group_name_H-M   'P 1'
#
loop_
_entity.id
_entity.type
_entity.pdbx_description
1 polymer ?
#
loop_
_entity_poly.entity_id
_entity_poly.type
_entity_poly.pdbx_seq_one_letter_code
_entity_poly.pdbx_strand_id
1 'polypeptide(L)'
;MLSTLVLVGVSLSVALWGALTIAGVLAAIMSRRLSPLAALVLIPVVTSLASGFGLHTSAFILSGIQSMASVISMFVFAILFFGILTDAGMLAPLIHWILRIVGKHPVRIVPGTFLLALLLHLDGSGAVVFLIALPALLPLYDELGIDRRILACAASLAAGVNFLPWTGPTIRAAASLHVSTIALFRPLLPVQIVGLLFAIGVCTWLGLREERRLRPAFAAAPSSAPPPAPRKSGFRFGINVALTLAVLGAAVSGKAEPAVCFMLGTVLGLIVNFPNAERQRVQLEAHAKAAITITAILCAAGCFTGILKGTGMLAAMATACVHALPAQLGHHIPFLLAIIAMPLSLVFDPDSFYFGVLPILATTAGAYGIPSTTVAQAALLGEHTTGFPVSPLTPATFLVTGLSEIDLGEHQRFTGPWLFLASLVMTLAAVAFGIFSF
;
A
#
# COMPACT_ATOMS: atom_id res chain seq x y z
N MET A 1 44.03 -12.60 -17.78
CA MET A 1 43.94 -11.15 -17.87
C MET A 1 43.01 -10.68 -19.00
N LEU A 2 43.13 -11.13 -20.24
CA LEU A 2 42.19 -10.76 -21.33
C LEU A 2 40.75 -11.26 -21.07
N SER A 3 40.58 -12.50 -20.57
CA SER A 3 39.27 -13.06 -20.27
C SER A 3 38.53 -12.29 -19.14
N THR A 4 39.26 -11.78 -18.15
CA THR A 4 38.71 -10.95 -17.06
C THR A 4 38.32 -9.57 -17.57
N LEU A 5 39.08 -8.95 -18.43
CA LEU A 5 38.78 -7.64 -19.06
C LEU A 5 37.56 -7.72 -19.98
N VAL A 6 37.39 -8.81 -20.75
CA VAL A 6 36.21 -9.03 -21.60
C VAL A 6 34.97 -9.28 -20.75
N LEU A 7 35.04 -10.07 -19.67
CA LEU A 7 33.94 -10.30 -18.74
C LEU A 7 33.51 -9.02 -18.04
N VAL A 8 34.45 -8.19 -17.60
CA VAL A 8 34.15 -6.87 -16.96
C VAL A 8 33.51 -5.92 -17.97
N GLY A 9 33.99 -5.88 -19.21
CA GLY A 9 33.42 -5.04 -20.28
C GLY A 9 31.99 -5.44 -20.65
N VAL A 10 31.71 -6.74 -20.76
CA VAL A 10 30.37 -7.27 -21.03
C VAL A 10 29.43 -6.98 -19.84
N SER A 11 29.90 -7.19 -18.61
CA SER A 11 29.14 -6.88 -17.39
C SER A 11 28.78 -5.39 -17.30
N LEU A 12 29.71 -4.50 -17.62
CA LEU A 12 29.47 -3.05 -17.58
C LEU A 12 28.47 -2.62 -18.66
N SER A 13 28.51 -3.20 -19.85
CA SER A 13 27.54 -2.91 -20.91
C SER A 13 26.13 -3.37 -20.53
N VAL A 14 25.98 -4.54 -19.91
CA VAL A 14 24.69 -5.07 -19.44
C VAL A 14 24.14 -4.23 -18.28
N ALA A 15 24.99 -3.79 -17.34
CA ALA A 15 24.59 -2.86 -16.27
C ALA A 15 24.11 -1.52 -16.83
N LEU A 16 24.77 -0.99 -17.86
CA LEU A 16 24.37 0.27 -18.50
C LEU A 16 23.00 0.13 -19.19
N TRP A 17 22.74 -0.98 -19.91
CA TRP A 17 21.41 -1.24 -20.49
C TRP A 17 20.35 -1.34 -19.42
N GLY A 18 20.62 -1.99 -18.30
CA GLY A 18 19.70 -2.05 -17.16
C GLY A 18 19.41 -0.68 -16.58
N ALA A 19 20.45 0.14 -16.36
CA ALA A 19 20.29 1.50 -15.87
C ALA A 19 19.49 2.39 -16.84
N LEU A 20 19.74 2.28 -18.16
CA LEU A 20 18.96 2.99 -19.19
C LEU A 20 17.49 2.52 -19.21
N THR A 21 17.24 1.22 -19.03
CA THR A 21 15.88 0.68 -18.94
C THR A 21 15.12 1.30 -17.78
N ILE A 22 15.71 1.29 -16.58
CA ILE A 22 15.07 1.84 -15.38
C ILE A 22 14.91 3.35 -15.49
N ALA A 23 15.97 4.07 -15.88
CA ALA A 23 15.91 5.52 -16.07
C ALA A 23 14.86 5.91 -17.12
N GLY A 24 14.73 5.13 -18.21
CA GLY A 24 13.72 5.34 -19.24
C GLY A 24 12.31 5.13 -18.72
N VAL A 25 12.05 4.06 -17.96
CA VAL A 25 10.76 3.80 -17.31
C VAL A 25 10.40 4.93 -16.34
N LEU A 26 11.33 5.29 -15.44
CA LEU A 26 11.13 6.39 -14.49
C LEU A 26 10.83 7.71 -15.21
N ALA A 27 11.64 8.08 -16.19
CA ALA A 27 11.45 9.32 -16.95
C ALA A 27 10.12 9.35 -17.71
N ALA A 28 9.70 8.23 -18.30
CA ALA A 28 8.43 8.13 -19.02
C ALA A 28 7.22 8.28 -18.11
N ILE A 29 7.24 7.65 -16.93
CA ILE A 29 6.16 7.74 -15.94
C ILE A 29 6.14 9.12 -15.30
N MET A 30 7.28 9.62 -14.79
CA MET A 30 7.38 10.93 -14.13
C MET A 30 7.04 12.10 -15.05
N SER A 31 7.42 12.02 -16.35
CA SER A 31 7.01 13.01 -17.35
C SER A 31 5.52 12.91 -17.75
N ARG A 32 4.79 11.93 -17.23
CA ARG A 32 3.38 11.63 -17.57
C ARG A 32 3.14 11.39 -19.06
N ARG A 33 4.18 11.03 -19.83
CA ARG A 33 4.05 10.72 -21.26
C ARG A 33 3.52 9.32 -21.53
N LEU A 34 3.83 8.36 -20.65
CA LEU A 34 3.32 7.00 -20.69
C LEU A 34 2.65 6.64 -19.38
N SER A 35 1.61 5.80 -19.45
CA SER A 35 1.06 5.16 -18.26
C SER A 35 2.09 4.17 -17.68
N PRO A 36 2.03 3.85 -16.37
CA PRO A 36 2.88 2.82 -15.77
C PRO A 36 2.85 1.50 -16.56
N LEU A 37 1.65 1.05 -16.97
CA LEU A 37 1.47 -0.14 -17.78
C LEU A 37 2.28 -0.07 -19.09
N ALA A 38 2.13 1.03 -19.85
CA ALA A 38 2.82 1.18 -21.13
C ALA A 38 4.35 1.29 -20.95
N ALA A 39 4.82 2.02 -19.93
CA ALA A 39 6.23 2.18 -19.67
C ALA A 39 6.89 0.85 -19.26
N LEU A 40 6.26 0.08 -18.35
CA LEU A 40 6.76 -1.21 -17.85
C LEU A 40 6.78 -2.32 -18.90
N VAL A 41 6.08 -2.16 -20.02
CA VAL A 41 6.13 -3.12 -21.14
C VAL A 41 7.03 -2.62 -22.25
N LEU A 42 6.79 -1.41 -22.78
CA LEU A 42 7.43 -0.93 -23.99
C LEU A 42 8.94 -0.74 -23.80
N ILE A 43 9.35 -0.06 -22.75
CA ILE A 43 10.76 0.31 -22.56
C ILE A 43 11.66 -0.92 -22.35
N PRO A 44 11.34 -1.87 -21.43
CA PRO A 44 12.17 -3.03 -21.25
C PRO A 44 12.21 -3.95 -22.48
N VAL A 45 11.11 -4.05 -23.23
CA VAL A 45 11.10 -4.80 -24.50
C VAL A 45 12.06 -4.17 -25.51
N VAL A 46 11.97 -2.85 -25.71
CA VAL A 46 12.86 -2.13 -26.65
C VAL A 46 14.33 -2.27 -26.22
N THR A 47 14.63 -2.09 -24.94
CA THR A 47 16.02 -2.19 -24.45
C THR A 47 16.55 -3.63 -24.48
N SER A 48 15.70 -4.65 -24.24
CA SER A 48 16.07 -6.06 -24.39
C SER A 48 16.40 -6.42 -25.84
N LEU A 49 15.60 -5.97 -26.80
CA LEU A 49 15.85 -6.17 -28.21
C LEU A 49 17.13 -5.44 -28.67
N ALA A 50 17.30 -4.18 -28.23
CA ALA A 50 18.48 -3.37 -28.58
C ALA A 50 19.78 -3.92 -27.95
N SER A 51 19.70 -4.57 -26.79
CA SER A 51 20.84 -5.23 -26.15
C SER A 51 21.16 -6.62 -26.70
N GLY A 52 20.45 -7.07 -27.75
CA GLY A 52 20.78 -8.26 -28.52
C GLY A 52 20.12 -9.56 -28.04
N PHE A 53 19.15 -9.53 -27.10
CA PHE A 53 18.47 -10.75 -26.62
C PHE A 53 17.42 -11.29 -27.60
N GLY A 54 16.98 -10.51 -28.58
CA GLY A 54 16.10 -10.97 -29.67
C GLY A 54 14.83 -11.70 -29.18
N LEU A 55 14.56 -12.87 -29.74
CA LEU A 55 13.36 -13.66 -29.43
C LEU A 55 13.36 -14.27 -28.00
N HIS A 56 14.50 -14.35 -27.32
CA HIS A 56 14.55 -14.77 -25.91
C HIS A 56 13.75 -13.83 -24.98
N THR A 57 13.54 -12.58 -25.40
CA THR A 57 12.73 -11.59 -24.68
C THR A 57 11.34 -12.14 -24.35
N SER A 58 10.70 -12.88 -25.26
CA SER A 58 9.36 -13.45 -25.03
C SER A 58 9.34 -14.47 -23.89
N ALA A 59 10.37 -15.31 -23.80
CA ALA A 59 10.52 -16.29 -22.71
C ALA A 59 10.71 -15.59 -21.35
N PHE A 60 11.50 -14.50 -21.31
CA PHE A 60 11.70 -13.71 -20.09
C PHE A 60 10.37 -13.07 -19.62
N ILE A 61 9.58 -12.51 -20.53
CA ILE A 61 8.26 -11.93 -20.23
C ILE A 61 7.35 -12.99 -19.62
N LEU A 62 7.19 -14.14 -20.26
CA LEU A 62 6.31 -15.21 -19.80
C LEU A 62 6.74 -15.75 -18.43
N SER A 63 8.03 -15.97 -18.22
CA SER A 63 8.57 -16.38 -16.91
C SER A 63 8.28 -15.37 -15.81
N GLY A 64 8.42 -14.07 -16.10
CA GLY A 64 8.12 -12.99 -15.17
C GLY A 64 6.64 -12.95 -14.81
N ILE A 65 5.73 -13.05 -15.78
CA ILE A 65 4.28 -13.07 -15.53
C ILE A 65 3.89 -14.31 -14.70
N GLN A 66 4.42 -15.49 -15.05
CA GLN A 66 4.13 -16.74 -14.32
C GLN A 66 4.55 -16.64 -12.85
N SER A 67 5.68 -16.01 -12.55
CA SER A 67 6.15 -15.82 -11.18
C SER A 67 5.22 -14.95 -10.31
N MET A 68 4.36 -14.17 -10.94
CA MET A 68 3.39 -13.28 -10.26
C MET A 68 1.98 -13.85 -10.15
N ALA A 69 1.70 -15.04 -10.64
CA ALA A 69 0.35 -15.60 -10.72
C ALA A 69 -0.37 -15.65 -9.36
N SER A 70 0.33 -16.07 -8.29
CA SER A 70 -0.26 -16.10 -6.93
C SER A 70 -0.63 -14.71 -6.44
N VAL A 71 0.25 -13.72 -6.65
CA VAL A 71 0.04 -12.33 -6.23
C VAL A 71 -1.13 -11.70 -6.99
N ILE A 72 -1.20 -11.90 -8.30
CA ILE A 72 -2.29 -11.43 -9.16
C ILE A 72 -3.63 -12.02 -8.67
N SER A 73 -3.67 -13.35 -8.47
CA SER A 73 -4.88 -14.04 -8.01
C SER A 73 -5.34 -13.53 -6.65
N MET A 74 -4.42 -13.36 -5.70
CA MET A 74 -4.72 -12.82 -4.38
C MET A 74 -5.37 -11.44 -4.49
N PHE A 75 -4.82 -10.57 -5.34
CA PHE A 75 -5.31 -9.20 -5.47
C PHE A 75 -6.70 -9.13 -6.07
N VAL A 76 -6.92 -9.87 -7.16
CA VAL A 76 -8.24 -9.94 -7.82
C VAL A 76 -9.30 -10.40 -6.82
N PHE A 77 -9.05 -11.50 -6.13
CA PHE A 77 -10.05 -12.03 -5.19
C PHE A 77 -10.18 -11.23 -3.91
N ALA A 78 -9.15 -10.53 -3.44
CA ALA A 78 -9.28 -9.59 -2.33
C ALA A 78 -10.18 -8.40 -2.69
N ILE A 79 -10.00 -7.78 -3.88
CA ILE A 79 -10.88 -6.71 -4.36
C ILE A 79 -12.34 -7.18 -4.46
N LEU A 80 -12.57 -8.35 -5.06
CA LEU A 80 -13.90 -8.91 -5.21
C LEU A 80 -14.53 -9.23 -3.85
N PHE A 81 -13.78 -9.85 -2.94
CA PHE A 81 -14.26 -10.23 -1.60
C PHE A 81 -14.74 -9.01 -0.81
N PHE A 82 -13.88 -8.02 -0.65
CA PHE A 82 -14.23 -6.82 0.12
C PHE A 82 -15.29 -5.98 -0.58
N GLY A 83 -15.25 -5.86 -1.90
CA GLY A 83 -16.26 -5.15 -2.68
C GLY A 83 -17.65 -5.76 -2.50
N ILE A 84 -17.77 -7.07 -2.68
CA ILE A 84 -19.03 -7.83 -2.53
C ILE A 84 -19.58 -7.71 -1.10
N LEU A 85 -18.74 -7.82 -0.08
CA LEU A 85 -19.19 -7.69 1.32
C LEU A 85 -19.59 -6.25 1.66
N THR A 86 -18.92 -5.26 1.09
CA THR A 86 -19.29 -3.84 1.23
C THR A 86 -20.67 -3.59 0.62
N ASP A 87 -20.92 -4.06 -0.59
CA ASP A 87 -22.22 -3.94 -1.27
C ASP A 87 -23.33 -4.75 -0.56
N ALA A 88 -22.96 -5.84 0.12
CA ALA A 88 -23.87 -6.57 1.01
C ALA A 88 -24.21 -5.80 2.31
N GLY A 89 -23.65 -4.61 2.51
CA GLY A 89 -23.94 -3.75 3.66
C GLY A 89 -23.19 -4.13 4.94
N MET A 90 -22.09 -4.90 4.86
CA MET A 90 -21.32 -5.32 6.03
C MET A 90 -20.77 -4.14 6.83
N LEU A 91 -20.38 -3.06 6.16
CA LEU A 91 -19.76 -1.90 6.81
C LEU A 91 -20.78 -0.96 7.48
N ALA A 92 -22.05 -0.92 7.03
CA ALA A 92 -23.04 0.04 7.50
C ALA A 92 -23.34 -0.02 9.02
N PRO A 93 -23.56 -1.20 9.65
CA PRO A 93 -23.78 -1.28 11.10
C PRO A 93 -22.56 -0.84 11.90
N LEU A 94 -21.38 -1.10 11.38
CA LEU A 94 -20.09 -0.79 12.02
C LEU A 94 -19.82 0.72 12.01
N ILE A 95 -20.08 1.37 10.87
CA ILE A 95 -20.02 2.83 10.74
C ILE A 95 -20.98 3.48 11.74
N HIS A 96 -22.24 3.03 11.80
CA HIS A 96 -23.22 3.53 12.75
C HIS A 96 -22.82 3.33 14.21
N TRP A 97 -22.24 2.19 14.56
CA TRP A 97 -21.78 1.88 15.90
C TRP A 97 -20.62 2.82 16.32
N ILE A 98 -19.64 3.03 15.44
CA ILE A 98 -18.53 3.97 15.70
C ILE A 98 -19.07 5.38 15.88
N LEU A 99 -19.90 5.88 14.97
CA LEU A 99 -20.50 7.21 15.05
C LEU A 99 -21.33 7.42 16.33
N ARG A 100 -21.98 6.37 16.82
CA ARG A 100 -22.76 6.40 18.08
C ARG A 100 -21.86 6.51 19.32
N ILE A 101 -20.74 5.76 19.37
CA ILE A 101 -19.80 5.79 20.51
C ILE A 101 -19.03 7.12 20.54
N VAL A 102 -18.66 7.61 19.38
CA VAL A 102 -17.88 8.84 19.21
C VAL A 102 -18.64 10.05 19.73
N GLY A 103 -19.96 10.12 19.53
CA GLY A 103 -20.79 11.26 19.96
C GLY A 103 -20.32 12.57 19.32
N LYS A 104 -20.47 13.69 20.06
CA LYS A 104 -20.14 15.04 19.59
C LYS A 104 -18.92 15.69 20.30
N HIS A 105 -18.03 14.88 20.87
CA HIS A 105 -16.82 15.38 21.55
C HIS A 105 -15.59 15.27 20.67
N PRO A 106 -14.83 16.36 20.41
CA PRO A 106 -13.62 16.33 19.56
C PRO A 106 -12.61 15.26 19.97
N VAL A 107 -12.41 15.04 21.28
CA VAL A 107 -11.52 14.01 21.83
C VAL A 107 -11.88 12.60 21.38
N ARG A 108 -13.16 12.32 21.09
CA ARG A 108 -13.63 11.01 20.64
C ARG A 108 -13.78 10.94 19.13
N ILE A 109 -14.11 12.06 18.48
CA ILE A 109 -14.34 12.13 17.03
C ILE A 109 -13.05 11.86 16.27
N VAL A 110 -11.93 12.47 16.66
CA VAL A 110 -10.67 12.31 15.93
C VAL A 110 -10.12 10.87 16.01
N PRO A 111 -10.03 10.22 17.19
CA PRO A 111 -9.71 8.78 17.25
C PRO A 111 -10.77 7.90 16.59
N GLY A 112 -12.05 8.28 16.65
CA GLY A 112 -13.14 7.58 15.97
C GLY A 112 -13.00 7.62 14.45
N THR A 113 -12.57 8.76 13.90
CA THR A 113 -12.21 8.89 12.48
C THR A 113 -11.10 7.92 12.09
N PHE A 114 -10.04 7.87 12.90
CA PHE A 114 -8.93 6.93 12.71
C PHE A 114 -9.42 5.48 12.71
N LEU A 115 -10.22 5.08 13.71
CA LEU A 115 -10.75 3.71 13.81
C LEU A 115 -11.67 3.36 12.64
N LEU A 116 -12.54 4.29 12.22
CA LEU A 116 -13.39 4.09 11.05
C LEU A 116 -12.56 3.91 9.79
N ALA A 117 -11.60 4.80 9.55
CA ALA A 117 -10.71 4.72 8.38
C ALA A 117 -9.87 3.43 8.40
N LEU A 118 -9.35 3.03 9.56
CA LEU A 118 -8.60 1.77 9.73
C LEU A 118 -9.46 0.56 9.34
N LEU A 119 -10.70 0.55 9.76
CA LEU A 119 -11.66 -0.51 9.47
C LEU A 119 -12.01 -0.60 8.00
N LEU A 120 -12.22 0.57 7.36
CA LEU A 120 -12.45 0.67 5.93
C LEU A 120 -11.21 0.23 5.13
N HIS A 121 -10.00 0.44 5.65
CA HIS A 121 -8.75 0.04 5.00
C HIS A 121 -8.46 -1.48 5.05
N LEU A 122 -9.33 -2.29 5.65
CA LEU A 122 -9.20 -3.75 5.61
C LEU A 122 -9.32 -4.32 4.19
N ASP A 123 -9.96 -3.58 3.27
CA ASP A 123 -10.02 -3.94 1.85
C ASP A 123 -8.68 -3.82 1.11
N GLY A 124 -7.69 -3.17 1.73
CA GLY A 124 -6.39 -2.90 1.13
C GLY A 124 -6.35 -1.76 0.12
N SER A 125 -7.48 -1.04 -0.08
CA SER A 125 -7.60 0.08 -1.01
C SER A 125 -7.57 1.41 -0.27
N GLY A 126 -6.50 2.19 -0.45
CA GLY A 126 -6.43 3.54 0.12
C GLY A 126 -7.51 4.49 -0.40
N ALA A 127 -7.98 4.30 -1.64
CA ALA A 127 -9.00 5.16 -2.24
C ALA A 127 -10.38 4.98 -1.60
N VAL A 128 -10.81 3.74 -1.34
CA VAL A 128 -12.12 3.42 -0.73
C VAL A 128 -12.25 4.01 0.66
N VAL A 129 -11.16 3.97 1.45
CA VAL A 129 -11.12 4.60 2.78
C VAL A 129 -11.55 6.06 2.72
N PHE A 130 -10.93 6.82 1.82
CA PHE A 130 -11.19 8.25 1.72
C PHE A 130 -12.57 8.56 1.14
N LEU A 131 -13.00 7.79 0.12
CA LEU A 131 -14.32 7.95 -0.50
C LEU A 131 -15.48 7.72 0.47
N ILE A 132 -15.30 6.90 1.50
CA ILE A 132 -16.35 6.59 2.47
C ILE A 132 -16.17 7.39 3.77
N ALA A 133 -14.98 7.40 4.36
CA ALA A 133 -14.76 8.00 5.67
C ALA A 133 -14.89 9.53 5.65
N LEU A 134 -14.33 10.19 4.62
CA LEU A 134 -14.30 11.65 4.60
C LEU A 134 -15.69 12.27 4.41
N PRO A 135 -16.50 11.89 3.40
CA PRO A 135 -17.85 12.43 3.25
C PRO A 135 -18.78 12.07 4.42
N ALA A 136 -18.59 10.90 5.05
CA ALA A 136 -19.40 10.49 6.18
C ALA A 136 -19.15 11.34 7.44
N LEU A 137 -17.94 11.85 7.62
CA LEU A 137 -17.52 12.56 8.83
C LEU A 137 -17.37 14.07 8.63
N LEU A 138 -17.15 14.57 7.41
CA LEU A 138 -16.96 15.99 7.12
C LEU A 138 -18.10 16.87 7.67
N PRO A 139 -19.40 16.53 7.49
CA PRO A 139 -20.49 17.33 8.05
C PRO A 139 -20.42 17.45 9.58
N LEU A 140 -19.95 16.39 10.26
CA LEU A 140 -19.80 16.39 11.72
C LEU A 140 -18.64 17.29 12.17
N TYR A 141 -17.53 17.29 11.41
CA TYR A 141 -16.39 18.18 11.66
C TYR A 141 -16.80 19.65 11.49
N ASP A 142 -17.58 19.95 10.43
CA ASP A 142 -18.06 21.31 10.15
C ASP A 142 -19.07 21.77 11.20
N GLU A 143 -20.04 20.92 11.59
CA GLU A 143 -21.03 21.24 12.65
C GLU A 143 -20.35 21.62 13.96
N LEU A 144 -19.25 20.95 14.29
CA LEU A 144 -18.52 21.15 15.53
C LEU A 144 -17.40 22.19 15.43
N GLY A 145 -17.13 22.72 14.23
CA GLY A 145 -16.04 23.67 13.97
C GLY A 145 -14.65 23.07 14.14
N ILE A 146 -14.50 21.74 14.01
CA ILE A 146 -13.23 21.06 14.05
C ILE A 146 -12.50 21.28 12.73
N ASP A 147 -11.18 21.51 12.79
CA ASP A 147 -10.35 21.73 11.61
C ASP A 147 -10.38 20.53 10.65
N ARG A 148 -10.76 20.76 9.39
CA ARG A 148 -10.84 19.72 8.34
C ARG A 148 -9.49 19.05 8.07
N ARG A 149 -8.36 19.73 8.32
CA ARG A 149 -7.02 19.14 8.23
C ARG A 149 -6.83 17.98 9.19
N ILE A 150 -7.50 18.01 10.34
CA ILE A 150 -7.46 16.92 11.33
C ILE A 150 -8.23 15.69 10.83
N LEU A 151 -9.37 15.90 10.16
CA LEU A 151 -10.11 14.83 9.48
C LEU A 151 -9.21 14.10 8.45
N ALA A 152 -8.61 14.89 7.54
CA ALA A 152 -7.70 14.38 6.52
C ALA A 152 -6.49 13.65 7.14
N CYS A 153 -5.90 14.22 8.21
CA CYS A 153 -4.77 13.64 8.91
C CYS A 153 -5.11 12.31 9.60
N ALA A 154 -6.23 12.25 10.31
CA ALA A 154 -6.65 11.03 11.02
C ALA A 154 -6.93 9.87 10.06
N ALA A 155 -7.63 10.14 8.94
CA ALA A 155 -7.88 9.15 7.90
C ALA A 155 -6.57 8.72 7.22
N SER A 156 -5.67 9.66 6.94
CA SER A 156 -4.37 9.39 6.32
C SER A 156 -3.44 8.56 7.22
N LEU A 157 -3.40 8.85 8.52
CA LEU A 157 -2.65 8.05 9.49
C LEU A 157 -3.17 6.62 9.55
N ALA A 158 -4.49 6.42 9.59
CA ALA A 158 -5.09 5.10 9.62
C ALA A 158 -4.72 4.26 8.39
N ALA A 159 -4.82 4.86 7.19
CA ALA A 159 -4.47 4.18 5.96
C ALA A 159 -2.95 3.98 5.83
N GLY A 160 -2.15 4.96 6.25
CA GLY A 160 -0.70 4.95 6.10
C GLY A 160 0.02 3.93 6.98
N VAL A 161 -0.42 3.73 8.22
CA VAL A 161 0.21 2.76 9.14
C VAL A 161 -0.33 1.34 8.98
N ASN A 162 -1.36 1.14 8.16
CA ASN A 162 -2.02 -0.16 7.98
C ASN A 162 -1.58 -0.82 6.66
N PHE A 163 -0.46 -1.54 6.69
CA PHE A 163 0.04 -2.32 5.58
C PHE A 163 -0.25 -3.81 5.78
N LEU A 164 -1.31 -4.31 5.15
CA LEU A 164 -1.73 -5.71 5.21
C LEU A 164 -1.09 -6.52 4.06
N PRO A 165 -1.09 -7.86 4.11
CA PRO A 165 -0.52 -8.69 3.05
C PRO A 165 -1.11 -8.45 1.65
N TRP A 166 -2.32 -7.94 1.60
CA TRP A 166 -3.07 -7.64 0.36
C TRP A 166 -3.16 -6.15 0.04
N THR A 167 -2.43 -5.28 0.73
CA THR A 167 -2.32 -3.86 0.35
C THR A 167 -1.39 -3.67 -0.84
N GLY A 168 -1.64 -2.63 -1.61
CA GLY A 168 -0.91 -2.33 -2.83
C GLY A 168 0.62 -2.35 -2.68
N PRO A 169 1.21 -1.67 -1.69
CA PRO A 169 2.66 -1.69 -1.45
C PRO A 169 3.21 -3.09 -1.16
N THR A 170 2.57 -3.84 -0.24
CA THR A 170 3.01 -5.20 0.13
C THR A 170 2.99 -6.16 -1.06
N ILE A 171 1.95 -6.08 -1.89
CA ILE A 171 1.82 -6.88 -3.09
C ILE A 171 2.91 -6.56 -4.10
N ARG A 172 3.19 -5.27 -4.35
CA ARG A 172 4.24 -4.82 -5.27
C ARG A 172 5.63 -5.26 -4.81
N ALA A 173 5.93 -5.09 -3.52
CA ALA A 173 7.18 -5.55 -2.93
C ALA A 173 7.35 -7.08 -3.09
N ALA A 174 6.31 -7.84 -2.78
CA ALA A 174 6.30 -9.29 -2.92
C ALA A 174 6.50 -9.72 -4.39
N ALA A 175 5.78 -9.08 -5.30
CA ALA A 175 5.86 -9.34 -6.74
C ALA A 175 7.25 -9.04 -7.30
N SER A 176 7.81 -7.87 -6.99
CA SER A 176 9.10 -7.43 -7.53
C SER A 176 10.27 -8.30 -7.08
N LEU A 177 10.22 -8.84 -5.87
CA LEU A 177 11.26 -9.67 -5.28
C LEU A 177 10.97 -11.18 -5.35
N HIS A 178 9.82 -11.58 -5.90
CA HIS A 178 9.36 -12.97 -5.97
C HIS A 178 9.32 -13.67 -4.60
N VAL A 179 8.82 -12.95 -3.58
CA VAL A 179 8.66 -13.43 -2.21
C VAL A 179 7.20 -13.50 -1.80
N SER A 180 6.88 -14.28 -0.78
CA SER A 180 5.52 -14.35 -0.24
C SER A 180 5.13 -13.06 0.48
N THR A 181 3.91 -12.54 0.26
CA THR A 181 3.36 -11.39 0.99
C THR A 181 3.29 -11.65 2.49
N ILE A 182 3.02 -12.90 2.90
CA ILE A 182 3.00 -13.31 4.31
C ILE A 182 4.41 -13.28 4.92
N ALA A 183 5.43 -13.70 4.16
CA ALA A 183 6.82 -13.62 4.62
C ALA A 183 7.27 -12.17 4.86
N LEU A 184 6.76 -11.22 4.09
CA LEU A 184 6.99 -9.79 4.33
C LEU A 184 6.23 -9.26 5.54
N PHE A 185 4.95 -9.60 5.64
CA PHE A 185 4.04 -9.00 6.63
C PHE A 185 4.22 -9.55 8.05
N ARG A 186 4.35 -10.88 8.19
CA ARG A 186 4.34 -11.54 9.51
C ARG A 186 5.40 -10.99 10.49
N PRO A 187 6.67 -10.76 10.09
CA PRO A 187 7.66 -10.14 10.97
C PRO A 187 7.34 -8.67 11.32
N LEU A 188 6.64 -7.95 10.42
CA LEU A 188 6.27 -6.55 10.63
C LEU A 188 5.02 -6.36 11.49
N LEU A 189 4.30 -7.42 11.86
CA LEU A 189 3.05 -7.32 12.64
C LEU A 189 3.24 -6.59 13.98
N PRO A 190 4.26 -6.85 14.81
CA PRO A 190 4.50 -6.08 16.02
C PRO A 190 4.87 -4.62 15.74
N VAL A 191 5.58 -4.35 14.63
CA VAL A 191 5.92 -2.98 14.20
C VAL A 191 4.66 -2.22 13.81
N GLN A 192 3.75 -2.86 13.08
CA GLN A 192 2.45 -2.27 12.73
C GLN A 192 1.61 -1.93 13.97
N ILE A 193 1.60 -2.80 14.99
CA ILE A 193 0.91 -2.50 16.25
C ILE A 193 1.49 -1.23 16.89
N VAL A 194 2.81 -1.08 16.93
CA VAL A 194 3.46 0.15 17.42
C VAL A 194 3.04 1.37 16.60
N GLY A 195 3.04 1.26 15.27
CA GLY A 195 2.56 2.32 14.37
C GLY A 195 1.10 2.70 14.62
N LEU A 196 0.21 1.72 14.82
CA LEU A 196 -1.20 1.95 15.14
C LEU A 196 -1.38 2.64 16.50
N LEU A 197 -0.64 2.21 17.54
CA LEU A 197 -0.67 2.84 18.86
C LEU A 197 -0.15 4.28 18.81
N PHE A 198 0.91 4.53 18.05
CA PHE A 198 1.41 5.89 17.81
C PHE A 198 0.36 6.75 17.10
N ALA A 199 -0.23 6.27 16.01
CA ALA A 199 -1.19 7.01 15.21
C ALA A 199 -2.47 7.34 15.99
N ILE A 200 -3.02 6.40 16.77
CA ILE A 200 -4.17 6.67 17.64
C ILE A 200 -3.83 7.64 18.75
N GLY A 201 -2.59 7.60 19.27
CA GLY A 201 -2.06 8.57 20.24
C GLY A 201 -2.03 9.98 19.66
N VAL A 202 -1.53 10.14 18.42
CA VAL A 202 -1.55 11.43 17.68
C VAL A 202 -2.99 11.91 17.47
N CYS A 203 -3.89 11.05 17.03
CA CYS A 203 -5.30 11.40 16.84
C CYS A 203 -5.98 11.83 18.14
N THR A 204 -5.68 11.15 19.25
CA THR A 204 -6.19 11.52 20.58
C THR A 204 -5.64 12.88 21.01
N TRP A 205 -4.35 13.13 20.81
CA TRP A 205 -3.72 14.41 21.11
C TRP A 205 -4.31 15.55 20.27
N LEU A 206 -4.53 15.35 18.97
CA LEU A 206 -5.20 16.32 18.10
C LEU A 206 -6.63 16.59 18.57
N GLY A 207 -7.37 15.56 18.96
CA GLY A 207 -8.71 15.69 19.52
C GLY A 207 -8.75 16.51 20.81
N LEU A 208 -7.81 16.28 21.74
CA LEU A 208 -7.65 17.05 22.97
C LEU A 208 -7.29 18.51 22.71
N ARG A 209 -6.44 18.76 21.72
CA ARG A 209 -6.07 20.11 21.30
C ARG A 209 -7.29 20.86 20.75
N GLU A 210 -8.09 20.21 19.91
CA GLU A 210 -9.31 20.80 19.35
C GLU A 210 -10.38 21.05 20.42
N GLU A 211 -10.56 20.13 21.35
CA GLU A 211 -11.50 20.36 22.46
C GLU A 211 -11.14 21.60 23.27
N ARG A 212 -9.83 21.79 23.56
CA ARG A 212 -9.35 22.99 24.26
C ARG A 212 -9.59 24.27 23.43
N ARG A 213 -9.42 24.21 22.12
CA ARG A 213 -9.68 25.34 21.20
C ARG A 213 -11.15 25.71 21.15
N LEU A 214 -12.03 24.70 21.15
CA LEU A 214 -13.47 24.87 20.95
C LEU A 214 -14.27 25.03 22.26
N ARG A 215 -13.64 24.82 23.43
CA ARG A 215 -14.31 24.96 24.75
C ARG A 215 -15.18 26.22 24.92
N PRO A 216 -14.75 27.42 24.49
CA PRO A 216 -15.58 28.61 24.60
C PRO A 216 -16.87 28.55 23.78
N ALA A 217 -16.84 27.88 22.62
CA ALA A 217 -17.97 27.73 21.71
C ALA A 217 -18.98 26.64 22.16
N PHE A 218 -18.48 25.54 22.75
CA PHE A 218 -19.34 24.45 23.26
C PHE A 218 -20.17 24.83 24.49
N ALA A 219 -19.72 25.80 25.27
CA ALA A 219 -20.50 26.32 26.44
C ALA A 219 -21.78 27.04 26.04
N ALA A 220 -21.93 27.42 24.76
CA ALA A 220 -23.03 28.19 24.23
C ALA A 220 -24.01 27.42 23.32
N ALA A 221 -23.76 26.15 23.00
CA ALA A 221 -24.54 25.41 22.01
C ALA A 221 -25.61 24.49 22.63
N PRO A 222 -26.88 24.49 22.13
CA PRO A 222 -27.92 23.56 22.57
C PRO A 222 -27.61 22.13 22.07
N SER A 223 -27.93 21.18 22.95
CA SER A 223 -27.78 19.71 22.65
C SER A 223 -28.68 19.31 21.49
N SER A 224 -28.10 18.96 20.37
CA SER A 224 -28.81 18.39 19.23
C SER A 224 -29.10 16.90 19.42
N ALA A 225 -30.22 16.43 18.83
CA ALA A 225 -30.73 15.06 18.98
C ALA A 225 -29.75 13.98 18.46
N PRO A 226 -29.74 12.79 19.08
CA PRO A 226 -28.90 11.68 18.62
C PRO A 226 -29.31 11.21 17.21
N PRO A 227 -28.37 10.70 16.41
CA PRO A 227 -28.65 10.16 15.08
C PRO A 227 -29.65 9.01 15.15
N PRO A 228 -30.48 8.79 14.10
CA PRO A 228 -31.52 7.76 14.08
C PRO A 228 -30.94 6.38 14.33
N ALA A 229 -31.70 5.55 15.06
CA ALA A 229 -31.27 4.19 15.45
C ALA A 229 -30.98 3.31 14.22
N PRO A 230 -29.92 2.50 14.24
CA PRO A 230 -29.59 1.60 13.13
C PRO A 230 -30.70 0.57 12.92
N ARG A 231 -31.02 0.28 11.65
CA ARG A 231 -31.81 -0.91 11.32
C ARG A 231 -31.13 -2.13 11.97
N LYS A 232 -31.94 -3.00 12.61
CA LYS A 232 -31.42 -4.21 13.28
C LYS A 232 -30.47 -4.95 12.34
N SER A 233 -29.25 -5.16 12.81
CA SER A 233 -28.26 -6.01 12.15
C SER A 233 -28.86 -7.41 11.97
N GLY A 234 -29.11 -7.84 10.73
CA GLY A 234 -29.72 -9.13 10.44
C GLY A 234 -28.71 -10.27 10.57
N PHE A 235 -29.20 -11.50 10.59
CA PHE A 235 -28.40 -12.75 10.64
C PHE A 235 -27.28 -12.78 9.58
N ARG A 236 -27.51 -12.24 8.38
CA ARG A 236 -26.51 -12.12 7.31
C ARG A 236 -25.29 -11.27 7.69
N PHE A 237 -25.47 -10.22 8.48
CA PHE A 237 -24.36 -9.43 8.98
C PHE A 237 -23.41 -10.27 9.84
N GLY A 238 -23.95 -11.07 10.77
CA GLY A 238 -23.14 -11.97 11.60
C GLY A 238 -22.35 -12.98 10.76
N ILE A 239 -22.98 -13.55 9.72
CA ILE A 239 -22.30 -14.46 8.78
C ILE A 239 -21.18 -13.74 8.04
N ASN A 240 -21.41 -12.53 7.52
CA ASN A 240 -20.41 -11.78 6.79
C ASN A 240 -19.22 -11.41 7.67
N VAL A 241 -19.45 -11.01 8.92
CA VAL A 241 -18.38 -10.75 9.90
C VAL A 241 -17.59 -12.03 10.18
N ALA A 242 -18.27 -13.15 10.46
CA ALA A 242 -17.61 -14.43 10.72
C ALA A 242 -16.80 -14.90 9.50
N LEU A 243 -17.35 -14.76 8.29
CA LEU A 243 -16.66 -15.07 7.04
C LEU A 243 -15.41 -14.20 6.86
N THR A 244 -15.54 -12.89 7.11
CA THR A 244 -14.40 -11.96 7.04
C THR A 244 -13.30 -12.36 8.01
N LEU A 245 -13.61 -12.59 9.27
CA LEU A 245 -12.65 -13.00 10.28
C LEU A 245 -12.00 -14.36 9.94
N ALA A 246 -12.77 -15.31 9.41
CA ALA A 246 -12.25 -16.61 8.99
C ALA A 246 -11.28 -16.48 7.82
N VAL A 247 -11.65 -15.72 6.77
CA VAL A 247 -10.79 -15.49 5.58
C VAL A 247 -9.51 -14.76 5.97
N LEU A 248 -9.61 -13.66 6.74
CA LEU A 248 -8.45 -12.90 7.19
C LEU A 248 -7.56 -13.71 8.13
N GLY A 249 -8.17 -14.42 9.09
CA GLY A 249 -7.43 -15.29 10.01
C GLY A 249 -6.70 -16.41 9.27
N ALA A 250 -7.34 -17.06 8.30
CA ALA A 250 -6.71 -18.08 7.47
C ALA A 250 -5.57 -17.50 6.64
N ALA A 251 -5.78 -16.36 5.96
CA ALA A 251 -4.77 -15.69 5.13
C ALA A 251 -3.53 -15.27 5.94
N VAL A 252 -3.70 -14.69 7.12
CA VAL A 252 -2.59 -14.22 7.98
C VAL A 252 -1.89 -15.37 8.72
N SER A 253 -2.60 -16.48 8.98
CA SER A 253 -2.02 -17.64 9.68
C SER A 253 -0.84 -18.28 8.95
N GLY A 254 -0.74 -18.09 7.63
CA GLY A 254 0.27 -18.72 6.76
C GLY A 254 0.04 -20.22 6.54
N LYS A 255 -1.10 -20.78 6.99
CA LYS A 255 -1.46 -22.20 6.78
C LYS A 255 -2.10 -22.46 5.42
N ALA A 256 -2.65 -21.43 4.80
CA ALA A 256 -3.25 -21.49 3.47
C ALA A 256 -2.77 -20.29 2.64
N GLU A 257 -2.68 -20.49 1.32
CA GLU A 257 -2.34 -19.41 0.39
C GLU A 257 -3.41 -18.32 0.43
N PRO A 258 -3.05 -17.04 0.65
CA PRO A 258 -4.02 -15.95 0.71
C PRO A 258 -4.92 -15.85 -0.52
N ALA A 259 -4.40 -16.14 -1.71
CA ALA A 259 -5.17 -16.17 -2.95
C ALA A 259 -6.35 -17.13 -2.86
N VAL A 260 -6.13 -18.33 -2.32
CA VAL A 260 -7.18 -19.37 -2.15
C VAL A 260 -8.17 -18.94 -1.07
N CYS A 261 -7.70 -18.35 0.03
CA CYS A 261 -8.56 -17.85 1.10
C CYS A 261 -9.55 -16.79 0.58
N PHE A 262 -9.05 -15.79 -0.16
CA PHE A 262 -9.90 -14.76 -0.76
C PHE A 262 -10.81 -15.30 -1.86
N MET A 263 -10.35 -16.26 -2.68
CA MET A 263 -11.15 -16.91 -3.71
C MET A 263 -12.36 -17.62 -3.09
N LEU A 264 -12.13 -18.45 -2.09
CA LEU A 264 -13.21 -19.16 -1.38
C LEU A 264 -14.13 -18.18 -0.64
N GLY A 265 -13.54 -17.16 0.02
CA GLY A 265 -14.29 -16.10 0.67
C GLY A 265 -15.21 -15.34 -0.29
N THR A 266 -14.75 -15.03 -1.48
CA THR A 266 -15.54 -14.39 -2.54
C THR A 266 -16.73 -15.24 -2.95
N VAL A 267 -16.49 -16.51 -3.22
CA VAL A 267 -17.57 -17.45 -3.61
C VAL A 267 -18.62 -17.60 -2.48
N LEU A 268 -18.17 -17.79 -1.25
CA LEU A 268 -19.07 -17.87 -0.09
C LEU A 268 -19.83 -16.58 0.15
N GLY A 269 -19.15 -15.41 0.02
CA GLY A 269 -19.78 -14.10 0.12
C GLY A 269 -20.87 -13.88 -0.93
N LEU A 270 -20.64 -14.31 -2.18
CA LEU A 270 -21.63 -14.27 -3.26
C LEU A 270 -22.84 -15.16 -2.93
N ILE A 271 -22.63 -16.42 -2.53
CA ILE A 271 -23.71 -17.37 -2.24
C ILE A 271 -24.59 -16.86 -1.08
N VAL A 272 -23.98 -16.37 -0.02
CA VAL A 272 -24.70 -15.90 1.18
C VAL A 272 -25.52 -14.65 0.91
N ASN A 273 -24.98 -13.71 0.15
CA ASN A 273 -25.61 -12.38 -0.02
C ASN A 273 -26.42 -12.27 -1.31
N PHE A 274 -26.01 -12.97 -2.37
CA PHE A 274 -26.58 -12.86 -3.71
C PHE A 274 -26.97 -14.25 -4.26
N PRO A 275 -28.13 -14.81 -3.85
CA PRO A 275 -28.50 -16.21 -4.13
C PRO A 275 -28.84 -16.48 -5.61
N ASN A 276 -28.89 -15.48 -6.47
CA ASN A 276 -29.21 -15.58 -7.90
C ASN A 276 -27.96 -15.34 -8.74
N ALA A 277 -27.67 -16.23 -9.69
CA ALA A 277 -26.51 -16.15 -10.58
C ALA A 277 -26.41 -14.80 -11.33
N GLU A 278 -27.53 -14.24 -11.75
CA GLU A 278 -27.55 -12.91 -12.40
C GLU A 278 -27.09 -11.80 -11.46
N ARG A 279 -27.54 -11.80 -10.19
CA ARG A 279 -27.07 -10.84 -9.19
C ARG A 279 -25.61 -11.04 -8.86
N GLN A 280 -25.13 -12.27 -8.81
CA GLN A 280 -23.70 -12.56 -8.61
C GLN A 280 -22.86 -11.99 -9.76
N ARG A 281 -23.32 -12.12 -11.00
CA ARG A 281 -22.67 -11.55 -12.18
C ARG A 281 -22.59 -10.03 -12.08
N VAL A 282 -23.69 -9.36 -11.75
CA VAL A 282 -23.72 -7.89 -11.57
C VAL A 282 -22.71 -7.44 -10.51
N GLN A 283 -22.57 -8.17 -9.41
CA GLN A 283 -21.59 -7.85 -8.37
C GLN A 283 -20.14 -8.02 -8.85
N LEU A 284 -19.86 -9.07 -9.62
CA LEU A 284 -18.54 -9.25 -10.22
C LEU A 284 -18.19 -8.14 -11.21
N GLU A 285 -19.17 -7.76 -12.06
CA GLU A 285 -19.02 -6.68 -13.05
C GLU A 285 -18.78 -5.32 -12.36
N ALA A 286 -19.43 -5.03 -11.23
CA ALA A 286 -19.26 -3.78 -10.49
C ALA A 286 -17.82 -3.55 -10.03
N HIS A 287 -17.10 -4.61 -9.67
CA HIS A 287 -15.72 -4.56 -9.18
C HIS A 287 -14.67 -4.93 -10.25
N ALA A 288 -15.09 -5.36 -11.44
CA ALA A 288 -14.22 -5.83 -12.52
C ALA A 288 -13.21 -4.78 -12.97
N LYS A 289 -13.60 -3.50 -13.08
CA LYS A 289 -12.70 -2.43 -13.52
C LYS A 289 -11.46 -2.30 -12.61
N ALA A 290 -11.64 -2.31 -11.32
CA ALA A 290 -10.54 -2.23 -10.36
C ALA A 290 -9.63 -3.47 -10.46
N ALA A 291 -10.23 -4.66 -10.48
CA ALA A 291 -9.51 -5.93 -10.58
C ALA A 291 -8.68 -6.03 -11.88
N ILE A 292 -9.27 -5.71 -13.04
CA ILE A 292 -8.59 -5.76 -14.34
C ILE A 292 -7.46 -4.74 -14.42
N THR A 293 -7.67 -3.51 -13.94
CA THR A 293 -6.64 -2.46 -13.99
C THR A 293 -5.38 -2.89 -13.24
N ILE A 294 -5.53 -3.40 -12.02
CA ILE A 294 -4.40 -3.86 -11.21
C ILE A 294 -3.75 -5.11 -11.82
N THR A 295 -4.54 -6.06 -12.31
CA THR A 295 -4.02 -7.25 -12.99
C THR A 295 -3.13 -6.87 -14.18
N ALA A 296 -3.57 -5.93 -15.00
CA ALA A 296 -2.80 -5.46 -16.14
C ALA A 296 -1.46 -4.81 -15.72
N ILE A 297 -1.46 -4.01 -14.65
CA ILE A 297 -0.24 -3.41 -14.09
C ILE A 297 0.70 -4.49 -13.56
N LEU A 298 0.20 -5.49 -12.83
CA LEU A 298 1.03 -6.58 -12.31
C LEU A 298 1.60 -7.46 -13.42
N CYS A 299 0.85 -7.71 -14.50
CA CYS A 299 1.38 -8.39 -15.70
C CYS A 299 2.49 -7.58 -16.36
N ALA A 300 2.30 -6.26 -16.50
CA ALA A 300 3.34 -5.37 -17.04
C ALA A 300 4.60 -5.33 -16.15
N ALA A 301 4.41 -5.35 -14.84
CA ALA A 301 5.51 -5.47 -13.88
C ALA A 301 6.24 -6.82 -13.99
N GLY A 302 5.49 -7.91 -14.24
CA GLY A 302 6.05 -9.22 -14.56
C GLY A 302 6.90 -9.19 -15.84
N CYS A 303 6.42 -8.52 -16.88
CA CYS A 303 7.20 -8.28 -18.09
C CYS A 303 8.53 -7.58 -17.78
N PHE A 304 8.48 -6.47 -17.06
CA PHE A 304 9.64 -5.67 -16.70
C PHE A 304 10.66 -6.46 -15.85
N THR A 305 10.22 -7.06 -14.75
CA THR A 305 11.10 -7.80 -13.83
C THR A 305 11.65 -9.08 -14.48
N GLY A 306 10.83 -9.74 -15.29
CA GLY A 306 11.24 -10.93 -16.06
C GLY A 306 12.35 -10.61 -17.05
N ILE A 307 12.26 -9.48 -17.77
CA ILE A 307 13.30 -9.02 -18.69
C ILE A 307 14.57 -8.66 -17.90
N LEU A 308 14.50 -7.82 -16.88
CA LEU A 308 15.68 -7.41 -16.10
C LEU A 308 16.41 -8.59 -15.48
N LYS A 309 15.68 -9.61 -15.01
CA LYS A 309 16.24 -10.82 -14.44
C LYS A 309 16.81 -11.75 -15.52
N GLY A 310 16.03 -12.00 -16.58
CA GLY A 310 16.40 -12.92 -17.67
C GLY A 310 17.60 -12.44 -18.48
N THR A 311 17.75 -11.13 -18.67
CA THR A 311 18.91 -10.51 -19.34
C THR A 311 20.15 -10.38 -18.45
N GLY A 312 20.03 -10.62 -17.13
CA GLY A 312 21.10 -10.38 -16.15
C GLY A 312 21.36 -8.88 -15.83
N MET A 313 20.56 -7.97 -16.39
CA MET A 313 20.68 -6.52 -16.14
C MET A 313 20.61 -6.18 -14.65
N LEU A 314 19.68 -6.79 -13.92
CA LEU A 314 19.52 -6.58 -12.49
C LEU A 314 20.78 -6.97 -11.70
N ALA A 315 21.35 -8.14 -11.97
CA ALA A 315 22.55 -8.62 -11.30
C ALA A 315 23.78 -7.76 -11.64
N ALA A 316 23.91 -7.35 -12.91
CA ALA A 316 25.01 -6.49 -13.34
C ALA A 316 24.95 -5.09 -12.69
N MET A 317 23.75 -4.50 -12.58
CA MET A 317 23.56 -3.21 -11.87
C MET A 317 23.87 -3.34 -10.38
N ALA A 318 23.40 -4.40 -9.72
CA ALA A 318 23.69 -4.63 -8.31
C ALA A 318 25.20 -4.77 -8.05
N THR A 319 25.92 -5.51 -8.92
CA THR A 319 27.38 -5.61 -8.84
C THR A 319 28.06 -4.24 -8.98
N ALA A 320 27.61 -3.41 -9.93
CA ALA A 320 28.12 -2.04 -10.08
C ALA A 320 27.84 -1.18 -8.83
N CYS A 321 26.64 -1.29 -8.24
CA CYS A 321 26.29 -0.60 -7.01
C CYS A 321 27.16 -1.04 -5.82
N VAL A 322 27.43 -2.35 -5.68
CA VAL A 322 28.32 -2.86 -4.62
C VAL A 322 29.72 -2.28 -4.73
N HIS A 323 30.27 -2.17 -5.95
CA HIS A 323 31.59 -1.56 -6.16
C HIS A 323 31.61 -0.05 -5.89
N ALA A 324 30.48 0.63 -6.06
CA ALA A 324 30.37 2.07 -5.82
C ALA A 324 30.08 2.43 -4.35
N LEU A 325 29.45 1.51 -3.59
CA LEU A 325 29.08 1.72 -2.19
C LEU A 325 30.27 1.42 -1.24
N PRO A 326 30.56 2.31 -0.27
CA PRO A 326 31.47 1.95 0.82
C PRO A 326 30.94 0.71 1.57
N ALA A 327 31.82 -0.25 1.85
CA ALA A 327 31.42 -1.51 2.51
C ALA A 327 30.67 -1.28 3.83
N GLN A 328 31.01 -0.22 4.58
CA GLN A 328 30.34 0.15 5.82
C GLN A 328 28.86 0.50 5.63
N LEU A 329 28.49 1.11 4.49
CA LEU A 329 27.10 1.48 4.20
C LEU A 329 26.29 0.31 3.68
N GLY A 330 26.93 -0.71 3.12
CA GLY A 330 26.23 -1.86 2.55
C GLY A 330 25.37 -2.60 3.58
N HIS A 331 25.87 -2.78 4.80
CA HIS A 331 25.14 -3.43 5.89
C HIS A 331 23.98 -2.61 6.44
N HIS A 332 23.99 -1.29 6.22
CA HIS A 332 22.96 -0.37 6.73
C HIS A 332 21.86 -0.05 5.70
N ILE A 333 21.89 -0.66 4.50
CA ILE A 333 20.90 -0.40 3.43
C ILE A 333 19.46 -0.47 3.94
N PRO A 334 19.00 -1.49 4.69
CA PRO A 334 17.61 -1.52 5.16
C PRO A 334 17.27 -0.38 6.10
N PHE A 335 18.17 -0.06 7.04
CA PHE A 335 17.95 1.02 8.00
C PHE A 335 17.88 2.40 7.31
N LEU A 336 18.83 2.69 6.41
CA LEU A 336 18.85 3.93 5.64
C LEU A 336 17.61 4.05 4.75
N LEU A 337 17.23 2.96 4.09
CA LEU A 337 16.01 2.92 3.29
C LEU A 337 14.76 3.18 4.14
N ALA A 338 14.64 2.57 5.31
CA ALA A 338 13.48 2.77 6.19
C ALA A 338 13.32 4.23 6.64
N ILE A 339 14.43 4.94 6.90
CA ILE A 339 14.39 6.36 7.26
C ILE A 339 13.88 7.23 6.10
N ILE A 340 14.36 6.97 4.89
CA ILE A 340 14.01 7.79 3.73
C ILE A 340 12.78 7.28 2.96
N ALA A 341 12.24 6.12 3.30
CA ALA A 341 11.16 5.46 2.58
C ALA A 341 9.93 6.37 2.40
N MET A 342 9.47 7.03 3.47
CA MET A 342 8.33 7.95 3.36
C MET A 342 8.64 9.17 2.47
N PRO A 343 9.75 9.89 2.60
CA PRO A 343 10.15 10.95 1.66
C PRO A 343 10.27 10.48 0.20
N LEU A 344 10.73 9.26 -0.06
CA LEU A 344 10.83 8.72 -1.43
C LEU A 344 9.47 8.64 -2.12
N SER A 345 8.38 8.42 -1.39
CA SER A 345 7.02 8.47 -1.95
C SER A 345 6.63 9.82 -2.55
N LEU A 346 7.32 10.90 -2.20
CA LEU A 346 7.09 12.22 -2.81
C LEU A 346 7.77 12.36 -4.17
N VAL A 347 8.74 11.48 -4.46
CA VAL A 347 9.58 11.51 -5.67
C VAL A 347 9.23 10.39 -6.63
N PHE A 348 8.92 9.21 -6.10
CA PHE A 348 8.57 8.03 -6.88
C PHE A 348 7.07 7.72 -6.73
N ASP A 349 6.45 7.22 -7.80
CA ASP A 349 5.17 6.52 -7.73
C ASP A 349 5.40 5.05 -7.30
N PRO A 350 4.33 4.33 -6.83
CA PRO A 350 4.49 2.98 -6.32
C PRO A 350 5.12 2.00 -7.30
N ASP A 351 4.73 2.08 -8.59
CA ASP A 351 5.19 1.13 -9.60
C ASP A 351 6.66 1.35 -9.94
N SER A 352 7.06 2.61 -10.08
CA SER A 352 8.47 2.99 -10.31
C SER A 352 9.39 2.58 -9.18
N PHE A 353 8.98 2.78 -7.92
CA PHE A 353 9.79 2.40 -6.78
C PHE A 353 9.88 0.88 -6.62
N TYR A 354 8.73 0.21 -6.47
CA TYR A 354 8.73 -1.21 -6.15
C TYR A 354 9.26 -2.11 -7.28
N PHE A 355 9.04 -1.74 -8.53
CA PHE A 355 9.54 -2.54 -9.65
C PHE A 355 10.89 -2.04 -10.19
N GLY A 356 11.18 -0.75 -10.08
CA GLY A 356 12.43 -0.17 -10.57
C GLY A 356 13.55 -0.14 -9.54
N VAL A 357 13.31 0.47 -8.39
CA VAL A 357 14.35 0.78 -7.39
C VAL A 357 14.57 -0.36 -6.41
N LEU A 358 13.49 -0.91 -5.84
CA LEU A 358 13.57 -1.93 -4.79
C LEU A 358 14.37 -3.17 -5.18
N PRO A 359 14.23 -3.78 -6.40
CA PRO A 359 15.01 -4.95 -6.78
C PRO A 359 16.52 -4.68 -6.82
N ILE A 360 16.94 -3.48 -7.21
CA ILE A 360 18.36 -3.09 -7.22
C ILE A 360 18.89 -3.05 -5.80
N LEU A 361 18.18 -2.35 -4.91
CA LEU A 361 18.55 -2.24 -3.50
C LEU A 361 18.61 -3.61 -2.83
N ALA A 362 17.62 -4.48 -3.09
CA ALA A 362 17.56 -5.82 -2.53
C ALA A 362 18.70 -6.71 -3.06
N THR A 363 19.01 -6.65 -4.36
CA THR A 363 20.11 -7.42 -4.94
C THR A 363 21.47 -6.91 -4.46
N THR A 364 21.62 -5.59 -4.34
CA THR A 364 22.82 -4.95 -3.77
C THR A 364 23.03 -5.36 -2.32
N ALA A 365 21.99 -5.28 -1.48
CA ALA A 365 22.03 -5.70 -0.07
C ALA A 365 22.33 -7.19 0.08
N GLY A 366 21.86 -8.03 -0.85
CA GLY A 366 22.16 -9.45 -0.92
C GLY A 366 23.66 -9.77 -1.03
N ALA A 367 24.44 -8.90 -1.68
CA ALA A 367 25.89 -9.02 -1.73
C ALA A 367 26.58 -8.83 -0.36
N TYR A 368 25.89 -8.17 0.57
CA TYR A 368 26.31 -8.00 1.98
C TYR A 368 25.64 -9.01 2.92
N GLY A 369 25.01 -10.06 2.38
CA GLY A 369 24.36 -11.11 3.17
C GLY A 369 22.98 -10.73 3.72
N ILE A 370 22.38 -9.63 3.27
CA ILE A 370 21.07 -9.16 3.75
C ILE A 370 19.97 -9.79 2.88
N PRO A 371 18.95 -10.46 3.49
CA PRO A 371 17.84 -11.02 2.75
C PRO A 371 17.02 -9.94 2.03
N SER A 372 16.55 -10.24 0.82
CA SER A 372 15.69 -9.34 0.03
C SER A 372 14.39 -8.97 0.77
N THR A 373 13.87 -9.91 1.58
CA THR A 373 12.71 -9.66 2.45
C THR A 373 12.93 -8.54 3.45
N THR A 374 14.13 -8.45 4.03
CA THR A 374 14.50 -7.39 4.99
C THR A 374 14.50 -6.00 4.32
N VAL A 375 15.01 -5.91 3.09
CA VAL A 375 14.99 -4.65 2.31
C VAL A 375 13.55 -4.25 1.95
N ALA A 376 12.73 -5.21 1.55
CA ALA A 376 11.32 -4.97 1.28
C ALA A 376 10.56 -4.52 2.54
N GLN A 377 10.82 -5.16 3.69
CA GLN A 377 10.26 -4.76 4.98
C GLN A 377 10.63 -3.33 5.36
N ALA A 378 11.89 -2.94 5.15
CA ALA A 378 12.34 -1.57 5.36
C ALA A 378 11.60 -0.55 4.47
N ALA A 379 11.41 -0.86 3.19
CA ALA A 379 10.63 -0.04 2.26
C ALA A 379 9.17 0.12 2.72
N LEU A 380 8.54 -0.96 3.18
CA LEU A 380 7.14 -0.98 3.63
C LEU A 380 6.89 -0.11 4.87
N LEU A 381 7.91 0.34 5.60
CA LEU A 381 7.73 1.24 6.74
C LEU A 381 7.42 2.69 6.32
N GLY A 382 7.59 3.02 5.04
CA GLY A 382 7.39 4.40 4.58
C GLY A 382 6.88 4.52 3.15
N GLU A 383 7.48 3.77 2.23
CA GLU A 383 7.24 3.93 0.79
C GLU A 383 5.83 3.48 0.40
N HIS A 384 5.01 4.44 0.00
CA HIS A 384 3.59 4.25 -0.36
C HIS A 384 2.74 3.51 0.70
N THR A 385 3.21 3.47 1.94
CA THR A 385 2.45 3.18 3.15
C THR A 385 2.15 4.49 3.85
N THR A 386 3.01 4.99 4.74
CA THR A 386 2.80 6.32 5.33
C THR A 386 2.96 7.46 4.31
N GLY A 387 3.65 7.26 3.20
CA GLY A 387 3.87 8.30 2.19
C GLY A 387 2.72 8.50 1.20
N PHE A 388 1.90 7.46 0.90
CA PHE A 388 0.89 7.59 -0.17
C PHE A 388 -0.20 8.63 0.08
N PRO A 389 -0.66 8.91 1.32
CA PRO A 389 -1.74 9.87 1.52
C PRO A 389 -1.32 11.33 1.28
N VAL A 390 -0.02 11.62 1.21
CA VAL A 390 0.53 12.96 0.99
C VAL A 390 1.35 13.08 -0.30
N SER A 391 1.56 11.97 -1.00
CA SER A 391 2.32 11.95 -2.25
C SER A 391 1.54 12.62 -3.39
N PRO A 392 2.12 13.61 -4.10
CA PRO A 392 1.49 14.20 -5.28
C PRO A 392 1.42 13.23 -6.48
N LEU A 393 2.02 12.04 -6.35
CA LEU A 393 2.09 11.03 -7.40
C LEU A 393 1.01 9.94 -7.24
N THR A 394 0.21 10.01 -6.17
CA THR A 394 -0.89 9.06 -5.93
C THR A 394 -2.26 9.72 -6.09
N PRO A 395 -3.22 9.09 -6.80
CA PRO A 395 -4.59 9.59 -6.90
C PRO A 395 -5.29 9.72 -5.54
N ALA A 396 -4.92 8.89 -4.58
CA ALA A 396 -5.50 8.86 -3.24
C ALA A 396 -5.29 10.20 -2.49
N THR A 397 -4.15 10.87 -2.67
CA THR A 397 -3.89 12.20 -2.09
C THR A 397 -4.90 13.24 -2.56
N PHE A 398 -5.24 13.21 -3.86
CA PHE A 398 -6.23 14.15 -4.41
C PHE A 398 -7.65 13.83 -3.95
N LEU A 399 -7.95 12.55 -3.64
CA LEU A 399 -9.21 12.19 -2.99
C LEU A 399 -9.27 12.75 -1.56
N VAL A 400 -8.19 12.62 -0.79
CA VAL A 400 -8.13 13.19 0.57
C VAL A 400 -8.36 14.69 0.53
N THR A 401 -7.61 15.41 -0.28
CA THR A 401 -7.69 16.87 -0.35
C THR A 401 -9.04 17.35 -0.90
N GLY A 402 -9.50 16.74 -1.99
CA GLY A 402 -10.78 17.11 -2.62
C GLY A 402 -11.99 16.82 -1.72
N LEU A 403 -12.03 15.66 -1.05
CA LEU A 403 -13.15 15.27 -0.19
C LEU A 403 -13.13 15.95 1.19
N SER A 404 -11.98 16.40 1.66
CA SER A 404 -11.86 17.22 2.88
C SER A 404 -11.95 18.72 2.59
N GLU A 405 -12.01 19.10 1.31
CA GLU A 405 -12.02 20.49 0.84
C GLU A 405 -10.86 21.33 1.41
N ILE A 406 -9.65 20.79 1.38
CA ILE A 406 -8.40 21.45 1.79
C ILE A 406 -7.39 21.47 0.64
N ASP A 407 -6.48 22.45 0.67
CA ASP A 407 -5.42 22.55 -0.32
C ASP A 407 -4.36 21.45 -0.12
N LEU A 408 -3.78 20.97 -1.24
CA LEU A 408 -2.72 19.95 -1.21
C LEU A 408 -1.52 20.38 -0.35
N GLY A 409 -1.08 21.61 -0.49
CA GLY A 409 0.05 22.13 0.29
C GLY A 409 -0.26 22.23 1.79
N GLU A 410 -1.49 22.57 2.15
CA GLU A 410 -1.95 22.53 3.55
C GLU A 410 -1.97 21.13 4.11
N HIS A 411 -2.52 20.18 3.34
CA HIS A 411 -2.55 18.77 3.72
C HIS A 411 -1.13 18.23 3.95
N GLN A 412 -0.22 18.46 3.01
CA GLN A 412 1.17 18.01 3.11
C GLN A 412 1.89 18.62 4.31
N ARG A 413 1.72 19.93 4.55
CA ARG A 413 2.36 20.62 5.69
C ARG A 413 1.80 20.17 7.04
N PHE A 414 0.51 19.87 7.11
CA PHE A 414 -0.12 19.45 8.36
C PHE A 414 0.06 17.96 8.63
N THR A 415 -0.20 17.12 7.64
CA THR A 415 -0.26 15.65 7.78
C THR A 415 1.11 14.99 7.56
N GLY A 416 1.93 15.52 6.64
CA GLY A 416 3.22 14.94 6.28
C GLY A 416 4.16 14.69 7.45
N PRO A 417 4.36 15.66 8.37
CA PRO A 417 5.21 15.47 9.55
C PRO A 417 4.75 14.31 10.45
N TRP A 418 3.44 14.10 10.62
CA TRP A 418 2.90 13.01 11.43
C TRP A 418 3.09 11.65 10.79
N LEU A 419 2.91 11.56 9.46
CA LEU A 419 3.16 10.34 8.70
C LEU A 419 4.66 10.01 8.67
N PHE A 420 5.51 11.00 8.52
CA PHE A 420 6.97 10.80 8.59
C PHE A 420 7.40 10.35 9.98
N LEU A 421 6.87 10.96 11.04
CA LEU A 421 7.15 10.54 12.41
C LEU A 421 6.64 9.11 12.68
N ALA A 422 5.48 8.73 12.14
CA ALA A 422 4.97 7.37 12.21
C ALA A 422 5.92 6.37 11.52
N SER A 423 6.45 6.71 10.33
CA SER A 423 7.46 5.92 9.63
C SER A 423 8.73 5.74 10.48
N LEU A 424 9.23 6.81 11.10
CA LEU A 424 10.40 6.74 11.96
C LEU A 424 10.17 5.91 13.23
N VAL A 425 9.01 6.05 13.87
CA VAL A 425 8.62 5.24 15.04
C VAL A 425 8.56 3.76 14.66
N MET A 426 7.98 3.42 13.51
CA MET A 426 7.95 2.06 13.01
C MET A 426 9.36 1.56 12.64
N THR A 427 10.22 2.40 12.09
CA THR A 427 11.62 2.07 11.81
C THR A 427 12.39 1.71 13.10
N LEU A 428 12.25 2.54 14.14
CA LEU A 428 12.86 2.26 15.45
C LEU A 428 12.30 0.99 16.08
N ALA A 429 11.00 0.75 15.94
CA ALA A 429 10.38 -0.49 16.39
C ALA A 429 10.92 -1.72 15.63
N ALA A 430 11.12 -1.60 14.31
CA ALA A 430 11.69 -2.68 13.50
C ALA A 430 13.12 -3.04 13.93
N VAL A 431 13.93 -2.04 14.26
CA VAL A 431 15.26 -2.25 14.85
C VAL A 431 15.15 -2.92 16.22
N ALA A 432 14.27 -2.40 17.09
CA ALA A 432 14.09 -2.95 18.46
C ALA A 432 13.59 -4.40 18.44
N PHE A 433 12.80 -4.81 17.45
CA PHE A 433 12.35 -6.19 17.27
C PHE A 433 13.35 -7.05 16.46
N GLY A 434 14.50 -6.51 16.06
CA GLY A 434 15.56 -7.25 15.38
C GLY A 434 15.23 -7.62 13.93
N ILE A 435 14.37 -6.89 13.24
CA ILE A 435 14.05 -7.12 11.81
C ILE A 435 15.24 -6.72 10.94
N PHE A 436 15.91 -5.63 11.28
CA PHE A 436 17.19 -5.20 10.74
C PHE A 436 17.97 -4.40 11.79
N SER A 437 19.30 -4.37 11.64
CA SER A 437 20.21 -3.59 12.51
C SER A 437 20.40 -2.16 11.99
N PHE A 438 20.93 -1.31 12.88
CA PHE A 438 21.41 0.01 12.50
C PHE A 438 22.43 -0.06 11.39
#